data_4829986f0e193083d03b788145dfd484
#
_entry.id   4829986f0e193083d03b788145dfd484
#
_cell.length_a   1.000
_cell.length_b   1.000
_cell.length_c   1.000
_cell.angle_alpha   90.00
_cell.angle_beta   90.00
_cell.angle_gamma   90.00
#
_symmetry.space_group_name_H-M   'P 1'
#
loop_
_entity.id
_entity.type
_entity.pdbx_description
1 polymer ?
#
loop_
_entity_poly.entity_id
_entity_poly.type
_entity_poly.pdbx_seq_one_letter_code
_entity_poly.pdbx_strand_id
1 'polypeptide(L)'
;MTNDVVQTFTANVLLALGASPAMVIEAEEAEQFSALADALLINVGTLTAPRAQAMRRAIESAVAADKPWTLDPVAVGALAYRSRYCQQILTLKPAAIRGNASEILALAGMSAGGRGVDTTDTAASALPAAQALARQTNAIVVVTGEVDY
;
A
#
# COMPACT_ATOMS: atom_id res chain seq x y z
N MET A 1 6.35 6.46 -3.68
CA MET A 1 5.65 7.53 -2.90
C MET A 1 5.38 6.99 -1.49
N THR A 2 5.76 7.71 -0.47
CA THR A 2 5.66 7.26 0.92
C THR A 2 5.26 8.40 1.85
N ASN A 3 5.24 8.15 3.17
CA ASN A 3 4.85 9.13 4.19
C ASN A 3 6.04 9.98 4.67
N ASP A 4 5.74 11.09 5.33
CA ASP A 4 6.76 12.07 5.79
C ASP A 4 7.67 11.51 6.90
N VAL A 5 7.21 10.52 7.66
CA VAL A 5 7.95 9.97 8.81
C VAL A 5 9.13 9.11 8.36
N VAL A 6 8.96 8.33 7.27
CA VAL A 6 9.95 7.32 6.86
C VAL A 6 10.56 7.58 5.48
N GLN A 7 10.35 8.76 4.90
CA GLN A 7 10.80 9.06 3.53
C GLN A 7 12.30 8.83 3.34
N THR A 8 13.14 9.44 4.17
CA THR A 8 14.59 9.28 4.10
C THR A 8 15.02 7.85 4.43
N PHE A 9 14.41 7.24 5.44
CA PHE A 9 14.71 5.86 5.82
C PHE A 9 14.38 4.89 4.68
N THR A 10 13.22 5.01 4.07
CA THR A 10 12.81 4.17 2.92
C THR A 10 13.78 4.32 1.76
N ALA A 11 14.16 5.55 1.41
CA ALA A 11 15.14 5.80 0.36
C ALA A 11 16.49 5.13 0.65
N ASN A 12 17.01 5.26 1.88
CA ASN A 12 18.28 4.67 2.28
C ASN A 12 18.25 3.14 2.28
N VAL A 13 17.16 2.51 2.73
CA VAL A 13 16.99 1.05 2.66
C VAL A 13 16.98 0.56 1.22
N LEU A 14 16.25 1.21 0.34
CA LEU A 14 16.22 0.87 -1.08
C LEU A 14 17.59 1.01 -1.74
N LEU A 15 18.33 2.09 -1.44
CA LEU A 15 19.71 2.27 -1.91
C LEU A 15 20.64 1.14 -1.40
N ALA A 16 20.52 0.76 -0.13
CA ALA A 16 21.32 -0.31 0.46
C ALA A 16 21.03 -1.68 -0.19
N LEU A 17 19.83 -1.88 -0.72
CA LEU A 17 19.43 -3.06 -1.48
C LEU A 17 19.85 -3.01 -2.96
N GLY A 18 20.49 -1.94 -3.41
CA GLY A 18 20.93 -1.76 -4.80
C GLY A 18 19.86 -1.18 -5.73
N ALA A 19 18.72 -0.74 -5.21
CA ALA A 19 17.72 -0.03 -5.98
C ALA A 19 18.07 1.45 -6.17
N SER A 20 17.47 2.11 -7.15
CA SER A 20 17.59 3.56 -7.40
C SER A 20 16.25 4.24 -7.11
N PRO A 21 15.95 4.58 -5.84
CA PRO A 21 14.66 5.18 -5.49
C PRO A 21 14.55 6.62 -5.94
N ALA A 22 13.40 6.99 -6.48
CA ALA A 22 12.98 8.38 -6.67
C ALA A 22 11.82 8.70 -5.74
N MET A 23 11.93 9.78 -4.96
CA MET A 23 10.94 10.19 -3.98
C MET A 23 10.09 11.31 -4.58
N VAL A 24 9.04 10.94 -5.33
CA VAL A 24 8.16 11.89 -6.03
C VAL A 24 6.90 12.19 -5.22
N ILE A 25 6.44 13.43 -5.25
CA ILE A 25 5.30 13.94 -4.48
C ILE A 25 4.30 14.66 -5.39
N GLU A 26 4.81 15.48 -6.32
CA GLU A 26 3.97 16.24 -7.23
C GLU A 26 3.24 15.32 -8.23
N ALA A 27 1.95 15.60 -8.46
CA ALA A 27 1.09 14.70 -9.23
C ALA A 27 1.56 14.49 -10.68
N GLU A 28 2.03 15.53 -11.34
CA GLU A 28 2.51 15.45 -12.72
C GLU A 28 3.83 14.67 -12.81
N GLU A 29 4.77 14.93 -11.91
CA GLU A 29 6.04 14.18 -11.84
C GLU A 29 5.80 12.72 -11.47
N ALA A 30 4.90 12.45 -10.52
CA ALA A 30 4.57 11.10 -10.08
C ALA A 30 3.95 10.28 -11.22
N GLU A 31 3.08 10.87 -12.01
CA GLU A 31 2.50 10.23 -13.21
C GLU A 31 3.58 9.90 -14.24
N GLN A 32 4.42 10.87 -14.59
CA GLN A 32 5.48 10.68 -15.58
C GLN A 32 6.50 9.64 -15.12
N PHE A 33 6.97 9.76 -13.88
CA PHE A 33 8.04 8.89 -13.38
C PHE A 33 7.56 7.45 -13.16
N SER A 34 6.32 7.25 -12.77
CA SER A 34 5.77 5.91 -12.53
C SER A 34 5.68 5.05 -13.80
N ALA A 35 5.54 5.67 -14.98
CA ALA A 35 5.63 4.96 -16.26
C ALA A 35 7.06 4.52 -16.60
N LEU A 36 8.07 5.25 -16.12
CA LEU A 36 9.49 4.99 -16.40
C LEU A 36 10.13 4.03 -15.40
N ALA A 37 9.68 4.06 -14.14
CA ALA A 37 10.22 3.23 -13.07
C ALA A 37 9.90 1.73 -13.29
N ASP A 38 10.71 0.85 -12.71
CA ASP A 38 10.48 -0.60 -12.79
C ASP A 38 9.35 -1.06 -11.84
N ALA A 39 9.11 -0.33 -10.74
CA ALA A 39 8.06 -0.61 -9.77
C ALA A 39 7.66 0.66 -9.00
N LEU A 40 6.48 0.65 -8.40
CA LEU A 40 5.95 1.76 -7.62
C LEU A 40 5.57 1.29 -6.20
N LEU A 41 6.04 2.01 -5.18
CA LEU A 41 5.57 1.85 -3.80
C LEU A 41 4.58 2.98 -3.45
N ILE A 42 3.44 2.60 -2.91
CA ILE A 42 2.41 3.49 -2.36
C ILE A 42 2.22 3.17 -0.88
N ASN A 43 2.68 4.07 -0.02
CA ASN A 43 2.47 4.04 1.42
C ASN A 43 1.57 5.22 1.80
N VAL A 44 0.41 4.93 2.39
CA VAL A 44 -0.63 5.93 2.66
C VAL A 44 -0.50 6.62 4.02
N GLY A 45 0.63 6.49 4.70
CA GLY A 45 0.93 7.28 5.90
C GLY A 45 0.93 8.79 5.58
N THR A 46 0.61 9.63 6.57
CA THR A 46 0.48 11.10 6.42
C THR A 46 -0.27 11.54 5.16
N LEU A 47 -1.34 10.82 4.80
CA LEU A 47 -2.11 11.07 3.58
C LEU A 47 -2.85 12.41 3.63
N THR A 48 -2.69 13.20 2.58
CA THR A 48 -3.44 14.43 2.31
C THR A 48 -4.21 14.29 1.00
N ALA A 49 -5.20 15.15 0.75
CA ALA A 49 -5.94 15.11 -0.50
C ALA A 49 -5.07 15.29 -1.76
N PRO A 50 -4.11 16.24 -1.80
CA PRO A 50 -3.17 16.34 -2.92
C PRO A 50 -2.31 15.08 -3.10
N ARG A 51 -1.83 14.46 -2.00
CA ARG A 51 -1.06 13.20 -2.08
C ARG A 51 -1.91 12.04 -2.59
N ALA A 52 -3.14 11.92 -2.13
CA ALA A 52 -4.06 10.89 -2.61
C ALA A 52 -4.28 11.00 -4.12
N GLN A 53 -4.46 12.23 -4.62
CA GLN A 53 -4.57 12.49 -6.06
C GLN A 53 -3.29 12.11 -6.81
N ALA A 54 -2.13 12.54 -6.32
CA ALA A 54 -0.84 12.24 -6.93
C ALA A 54 -0.55 10.74 -6.96
N MET A 55 -0.81 10.03 -5.85
CA MET A 55 -0.66 8.59 -5.75
C MET A 55 -1.59 7.85 -6.73
N ARG A 56 -2.83 8.30 -6.87
CA ARG A 56 -3.78 7.71 -7.82
C ARG A 56 -3.29 7.84 -9.27
N ARG A 57 -2.85 9.04 -9.67
CA ARG A 57 -2.28 9.27 -11.01
C ARG A 57 -1.04 8.40 -11.25
N ALA A 58 -0.18 8.28 -10.25
CA ALA A 58 1.00 7.40 -10.32
C ALA A 58 0.63 5.93 -10.51
N ILE A 59 -0.36 5.42 -9.76
CA ILE A 59 -0.83 4.03 -9.90
C ILE A 59 -1.42 3.80 -11.28
N GLU A 60 -2.30 4.69 -11.74
CA GLU A 60 -2.94 4.58 -13.06
C GLU A 60 -1.89 4.58 -14.18
N SER A 61 -0.87 5.42 -14.06
CA SER A 61 0.27 5.48 -15.01
C SER A 61 1.12 4.20 -14.96
N ALA A 62 1.44 3.69 -13.78
CA ALA A 62 2.18 2.44 -13.61
C ALA A 62 1.42 1.25 -14.22
N VAL A 63 0.11 1.16 -13.94
CA VAL A 63 -0.76 0.12 -14.50
C VAL A 63 -0.82 0.21 -16.02
N ALA A 64 -0.97 1.41 -16.59
CA ALA A 64 -0.99 1.61 -18.03
C ALA A 64 0.33 1.23 -18.70
N ALA A 65 1.46 1.34 -17.99
CA ALA A 65 2.79 0.95 -18.44
C ALA A 65 3.17 -0.50 -18.08
N ASP A 66 2.22 -1.29 -17.56
CA ASP A 66 2.44 -2.69 -17.11
C ASP A 66 3.53 -2.81 -16.02
N LYS A 67 3.60 -1.82 -15.13
CA LYS A 67 4.53 -1.79 -14.00
C LYS A 67 3.84 -2.25 -12.72
N PRO A 68 4.48 -3.13 -11.93
CA PRO A 68 3.93 -3.58 -10.66
C PRO A 68 3.92 -2.44 -9.63
N TRP A 69 2.92 -2.44 -8.78
CA TRP A 69 2.89 -1.53 -7.63
C TRP A 69 2.53 -2.24 -6.34
N THR A 70 3.07 -1.74 -5.23
CA THR A 70 2.88 -2.27 -3.89
C THR A 70 2.09 -1.30 -3.04
N LEU A 71 1.12 -1.79 -2.29
CA LEU A 71 0.34 -1.04 -1.31
C LEU A 71 0.83 -1.31 0.12
N ASP A 72 1.14 -0.25 0.86
CA ASP A 72 1.30 -0.25 2.31
C ASP A 72 0.15 0.59 2.93
N PRO A 73 -0.92 -0.07 3.45
CA PRO A 73 -2.15 0.59 3.88
C PRO A 73 -2.06 1.11 5.33
N VAL A 74 -1.07 1.93 5.64
CA VAL A 74 -0.78 2.44 6.99
C VAL A 74 -2.04 2.99 7.67
N ALA A 75 -2.37 2.44 8.85
CA ALA A 75 -3.49 2.84 9.70
C ALA A 75 -4.88 2.74 9.04
N VAL A 76 -5.02 1.87 8.05
CA VAL A 76 -6.33 1.51 7.51
C VAL A 76 -7.18 0.84 8.59
N GLY A 77 -8.47 1.09 8.57
CA GLY A 77 -9.40 0.66 9.63
C GLY A 77 -9.61 1.73 10.69
N ALA A 78 -8.54 2.25 11.28
CA ALA A 78 -8.61 3.28 12.30
C ALA A 78 -8.96 4.68 11.76
N LEU A 79 -8.48 5.03 10.57
CA LEU A 79 -8.64 6.35 9.95
C LEU A 79 -9.54 6.26 8.70
N ALA A 80 -10.74 6.79 8.81
CA ALA A 80 -11.78 6.66 7.78
C ALA A 80 -11.38 7.20 6.39
N TYR A 81 -10.62 8.30 6.32
CA TYR A 81 -10.16 8.87 5.06
C TYR A 81 -9.22 7.91 4.33
N ARG A 82 -8.21 7.38 5.04
CA ARG A 82 -7.26 6.40 4.48
C ARG A 82 -7.97 5.10 4.09
N SER A 83 -8.90 4.65 4.92
CA SER A 83 -9.67 3.42 4.67
C SER A 83 -10.46 3.51 3.37
N ARG A 84 -11.17 4.60 3.15
CA ARG A 84 -11.90 4.83 1.89
C ARG A 84 -10.96 4.92 0.70
N TYR A 85 -9.84 5.62 0.86
CA TYR A 85 -8.85 5.77 -0.20
C TYR A 85 -8.22 4.42 -0.57
N CYS A 86 -7.78 3.63 0.41
CA CYS A 86 -7.24 2.29 0.16
C CYS A 86 -8.23 1.37 -0.55
N GLN A 87 -9.50 1.41 -0.15
CA GLN A 87 -10.55 0.65 -0.82
C GLN A 87 -10.71 1.04 -2.30
N GLN A 88 -10.59 2.34 -2.62
CA GLN A 88 -10.67 2.81 -3.99
C GLN A 88 -9.48 2.36 -4.84
N ILE A 89 -8.25 2.51 -4.33
CA ILE A 89 -7.05 2.13 -5.10
C ILE A 89 -6.82 0.63 -5.16
N LEU A 90 -7.40 -0.15 -4.26
CA LEU A 90 -7.33 -1.61 -4.28
C LEU A 90 -7.92 -2.18 -5.59
N THR A 91 -8.89 -1.49 -6.18
CA THR A 91 -9.46 -1.86 -7.49
C THR A 91 -8.48 -1.75 -8.65
N LEU A 92 -7.36 -1.03 -8.45
CA LEU A 92 -6.27 -0.89 -9.44
C LEU A 92 -5.23 -2.03 -9.36
N LYS A 93 -5.58 -3.09 -8.64
CA LYS A 93 -4.87 -4.38 -8.61
C LYS A 93 -3.38 -4.25 -8.25
N PRO A 94 -3.04 -3.97 -6.99
CA PRO A 94 -1.65 -4.01 -6.53
C PRO A 94 -1.05 -5.41 -6.78
N ALA A 95 0.21 -5.46 -7.16
CA ALA A 95 0.96 -6.71 -7.26
C ALA A 95 1.29 -7.29 -5.88
N ALA A 96 1.49 -6.40 -4.89
CA ALA A 96 1.71 -6.79 -3.51
C ALA A 96 0.99 -5.83 -2.54
N ILE A 97 0.60 -6.37 -1.38
CA ILE A 97 0.04 -5.64 -0.24
C ILE A 97 0.85 -6.04 0.98
N ARG A 98 1.39 -5.06 1.70
CA ARG A 98 2.17 -5.29 2.91
C ARG A 98 1.60 -4.45 4.04
N GLY A 99 1.21 -5.08 5.15
CA GLY A 99 0.69 -4.41 6.32
C GLY A 99 0.82 -5.26 7.58
N ASN A 100 0.58 -4.68 8.75
CA ASN A 100 0.47 -5.44 9.98
C ASN A 100 -0.88 -6.19 10.06
N ALA A 101 -1.05 -7.02 11.08
CA ALA A 101 -2.25 -7.86 11.24
C ALA A 101 -3.54 -7.03 11.20
N SER A 102 -3.62 -5.93 11.98
CA SER A 102 -4.81 -5.08 12.05
C SER A 102 -5.13 -4.38 10.72
N GLU A 103 -4.11 -3.94 9.99
CA GLU A 103 -4.26 -3.31 8.67
C GLU A 103 -4.77 -4.31 7.63
N ILE A 104 -4.22 -5.52 7.60
CA ILE A 104 -4.65 -6.59 6.67
C ILE A 104 -6.08 -7.05 6.99
N LEU A 105 -6.41 -7.26 8.27
CA LEU A 105 -7.77 -7.61 8.70
C LEU A 105 -8.78 -6.52 8.33
N ALA A 106 -8.44 -5.26 8.58
CA ALA A 106 -9.31 -4.14 8.23
C ALA A 106 -9.50 -4.02 6.71
N LEU A 107 -8.44 -4.14 5.92
CA LEU A 107 -8.51 -4.05 4.47
C LEU A 107 -9.34 -5.20 3.87
N ALA A 108 -9.15 -6.44 4.35
CA ALA A 108 -9.93 -7.60 3.96
C ALA A 108 -11.40 -7.49 4.40
N GLY A 109 -11.65 -7.02 5.62
CA GLY A 109 -12.99 -6.80 6.16
C GLY A 109 -13.78 -5.74 5.39
N MET A 110 -13.14 -4.65 5.00
CA MET A 110 -13.78 -3.62 4.17
C MET A 110 -14.12 -4.13 2.78
N SER A 111 -13.26 -4.93 2.16
CA SER A 111 -13.52 -5.51 0.85
C SER A 111 -14.61 -6.60 0.90
N ALA A 112 -14.84 -7.22 2.06
CA ALA A 112 -15.93 -8.17 2.31
C ALA A 112 -17.20 -7.51 2.89
N GLY A 113 -17.24 -6.19 3.07
CA GLY A 113 -18.36 -5.48 3.69
C GLY A 113 -18.40 -5.52 5.23
N GLY A 114 -17.30 -5.94 5.88
CA GLY A 114 -17.15 -6.01 7.34
C GLY A 114 -16.70 -4.71 8.00
N ARG A 115 -16.82 -4.63 9.33
CA ARG A 115 -16.35 -3.53 10.17
C ARG A 115 -14.98 -3.89 10.78
N GLY A 116 -14.16 -2.85 11.04
CA GLY A 116 -12.77 -2.96 11.50
C GLY A 116 -12.53 -3.76 12.79
N VAL A 117 -11.30 -4.15 13.03
CA VAL A 117 -10.81 -5.18 13.94
C VAL A 117 -9.99 -4.61 15.09
N ASP A 118 -9.95 -5.33 16.23
CA ASP A 118 -9.21 -4.97 17.44
C ASP A 118 -7.68 -5.08 17.27
N THR A 119 -6.94 -4.21 18.01
CA THR A 119 -5.49 -4.01 17.90
C THR A 119 -4.62 -5.11 18.54
N THR A 120 -5.21 -6.20 19.02
CA THR A 120 -4.49 -7.31 19.68
C THR A 120 -4.17 -8.49 18.75
N ASP A 121 -4.42 -8.34 17.44
CA ASP A 121 -4.25 -9.41 16.49
C ASP A 121 -2.77 -9.70 16.18
N THR A 122 -2.40 -10.96 16.23
CA THR A 122 -1.09 -11.44 15.79
C THR A 122 -1.06 -11.61 14.27
N ALA A 123 0.14 -11.57 13.67
CA ALA A 123 0.29 -11.83 12.24
C ALA A 123 -0.31 -13.20 11.84
N ALA A 124 -0.16 -14.22 12.69
CA ALA A 124 -0.74 -15.54 12.45
C ALA A 124 -2.28 -15.51 12.43
N SER A 125 -2.93 -14.71 13.30
CA SER A 125 -4.39 -14.60 13.32
C SER A 125 -4.98 -13.93 12.08
N ALA A 126 -4.18 -13.13 11.39
CA ALA A 126 -4.58 -12.45 10.16
C ALA A 126 -4.44 -13.31 8.88
N LEU A 127 -3.83 -14.49 8.95
CA LEU A 127 -3.58 -15.33 7.77
C LEU A 127 -4.84 -15.67 6.96
N PRO A 128 -5.99 -16.05 7.56
CA PRO A 128 -7.20 -16.31 6.79
C PRO A 128 -7.68 -15.08 5.99
N ALA A 129 -7.58 -13.90 6.60
CA ALA A 129 -7.93 -12.63 5.96
C ALA A 129 -6.93 -12.27 4.83
N ALA A 130 -5.63 -12.47 5.08
CA ALA A 130 -4.58 -12.27 4.07
C ALA A 130 -4.80 -13.18 2.85
N GLN A 131 -5.11 -14.46 3.07
CA GLN A 131 -5.43 -15.41 2.00
C GLN A 131 -6.69 -15.02 1.22
N ALA A 132 -7.73 -14.54 1.91
CA ALA A 132 -8.94 -14.04 1.26
C ALA A 132 -8.65 -12.82 0.39
N LEU A 133 -7.88 -11.86 0.93
CA LEU A 133 -7.46 -10.65 0.23
C LEU A 133 -6.60 -10.99 -0.99
N ALA A 134 -5.65 -11.92 -0.86
CA ALA A 134 -4.82 -12.39 -1.96
C ALA A 134 -5.65 -13.01 -3.09
N ARG A 135 -6.63 -13.86 -2.76
CA ARG A 135 -7.54 -14.43 -3.76
C ARG A 135 -8.40 -13.38 -4.46
N GLN A 136 -8.87 -12.38 -3.71
CA GLN A 136 -9.73 -11.33 -4.23
C GLN A 136 -8.99 -10.36 -5.16
N THR A 137 -7.75 -10.02 -4.82
CA THR A 137 -6.95 -9.02 -5.55
C THR A 137 -5.97 -9.63 -6.53
N ASN A 138 -5.68 -10.91 -6.42
CA ASN A 138 -4.57 -11.61 -7.08
C ASN A 138 -3.19 -11.03 -6.71
N ALA A 139 -3.08 -10.40 -5.54
CA ALA A 139 -1.85 -9.83 -5.00
C ALA A 139 -1.11 -10.81 -4.09
N ILE A 140 0.20 -10.63 -3.97
CA ILE A 140 0.97 -11.18 -2.85
C ILE A 140 0.62 -10.38 -1.61
N VAL A 141 0.21 -11.02 -0.52
CA VAL A 141 -0.11 -10.35 0.74
C VAL A 141 0.92 -10.73 1.78
N VAL A 142 1.60 -9.73 2.34
CA VAL A 142 2.60 -9.89 3.41
C VAL A 142 2.02 -9.32 4.70
N VAL A 143 1.93 -10.15 5.73
CA VAL A 143 1.51 -9.75 7.07
C VAL A 143 2.75 -9.60 7.93
N THR A 144 3.04 -8.37 8.37
CA THR A 144 4.21 -8.08 9.19
C THR A 144 3.89 -8.15 10.68
N GLY A 145 4.88 -8.61 11.48
CA GLY A 145 4.75 -8.74 12.92
C GLY A 145 6.07 -9.18 13.55
N GLU A 146 6.00 -9.84 14.70
CA GLU A 146 7.17 -10.48 15.31
C GLU A 146 7.74 -11.57 14.38
N VAL A 147 6.86 -12.28 13.70
CA VAL A 147 7.15 -13.17 12.58
C VAL A 147 6.32 -12.71 11.39
N ASP A 148 6.95 -12.51 10.24
CA ASP A 148 6.30 -12.13 8.98
C ASP A 148 5.78 -13.37 8.24
N TYR A 149 4.65 -13.20 7.58
CA TYR A 149 4.01 -14.24 6.75
C TYR A 149 3.72 -13.74 5.34
#